data_62c87ae98166ceb74cd8fccbfdae2a7c
#
_entry.id   62c87ae98166ceb74cd8fccbfdae2a7c
#
_cell.length_a   1.000
_cell.length_b   1.000
_cell.length_c   1.000
_cell.angle_alpha   90.00
_cell.angle_beta   90.00
_cell.angle_gamma   90.00
#
_symmetry.space_group_name_H-M   'P 1'
#
loop_
_entity.id
_entity.type
_entity.pdbx_description
1 polymer ?
#
loop_
_entity_poly.entity_id
_entity_poly.type
_entity_poly.pdbx_seq_one_letter_code
_entity_poly.pdbx_strand_id
1 'polypeptide(L)'
;MLKIFGFIVLSALTYYAGLYFLGAMEILVKWTNWKRLTDEDRKMVASAIGLFLLAIGSVFANYHFIVKPVINNWHAEKVAQQKAYDEHVEELYNKIKVPELKEYVNDGMQIEDNGKTIIIFTDINASAENLVSVQRNLNKSDKIKSYDLQSVDVSQHTKYNESVIKITAHLK
;
A
#
# COMPACT_ATOMS: atom_id res chain seq x y z
N MET A 1 17.45 12.41 -9.74
CA MET A 1 18.72 11.72 -10.05
C MET A 1 19.73 11.75 -8.92
N LEU A 2 20.03 12.90 -8.29
CA LEU A 2 21.03 12.99 -7.19
C LEU A 2 20.76 12.06 -6.01
N LYS A 3 19.48 11.91 -5.60
CA LYS A 3 19.07 11.02 -4.49
C LYS A 3 19.30 9.53 -4.79
N ILE A 4 19.04 9.10 -6.04
CA ILE A 4 19.25 7.71 -6.47
C ILE A 4 20.75 7.40 -6.51
N PHE A 5 21.57 8.33 -7.02
CA PHE A 5 23.02 8.19 -7.03
C PHE A 5 23.58 8.11 -5.61
N GLY A 6 23.12 8.98 -4.69
CA GLY A 6 23.50 8.94 -3.27
C GLY A 6 23.14 7.60 -2.60
N PHE A 7 21.97 7.04 -2.91
CA PHE A 7 21.55 5.72 -2.41
C PHE A 7 22.48 4.60 -2.89
N ILE A 8 22.83 4.57 -4.18
CA ILE A 8 23.71 3.56 -4.76
C ILE A 8 25.12 3.63 -4.12
N VAL A 9 25.66 4.84 -4.00
CA VAL A 9 27.00 5.04 -3.40
C VAL A 9 27.03 4.63 -1.94
N LEU A 10 26.03 5.04 -1.14
CA LEU A 10 25.93 4.66 0.27
C LEU A 10 25.72 3.16 0.45
N SER A 11 24.91 2.53 -0.40
CA SER A 11 24.68 1.08 -0.35
C SER A 11 25.96 0.30 -0.71
N ALA A 12 26.72 0.74 -1.69
CA ALA A 12 28.00 0.15 -2.05
C ALA A 12 29.04 0.30 -0.93
N LEU A 13 29.14 1.48 -0.32
CA LEU A 13 30.01 1.71 0.83
C LEU A 13 29.64 0.82 2.03
N THR A 14 28.36 0.68 2.32
CA THR A 14 27.86 -0.20 3.39
C THR A 14 28.22 -1.66 3.11
N TYR A 15 28.07 -2.12 1.88
CA TYR A 15 28.41 -3.48 1.48
C TYR A 15 29.91 -3.77 1.63
N TYR A 16 30.78 -2.90 1.13
CA TYR A 16 32.23 -3.06 1.26
C TYR A 16 32.69 -2.97 2.72
N ALA A 17 32.13 -2.06 3.52
CA ALA A 17 32.43 -1.95 4.94
C ALA A 17 32.01 -3.22 5.70
N GLY A 18 30.87 -3.82 5.33
CA GLY A 18 30.40 -5.10 5.88
C GLY A 18 31.35 -6.26 5.56
N LEU A 19 31.83 -6.38 4.33
CA LEU A 19 32.81 -7.40 3.93
C LEU A 19 34.14 -7.24 4.69
N TYR A 20 34.61 -6.01 4.84
CA TYR A 20 35.84 -5.74 5.59
C TYR A 20 35.70 -6.06 7.07
N PHE A 21 34.54 -5.79 7.66
CA PHE A 21 34.21 -6.15 9.04
C PHE A 21 34.18 -7.67 9.25
N LEU A 22 33.59 -8.43 8.32
CA LEU A 22 33.58 -9.90 8.39
C LEU A 22 34.99 -10.48 8.35
N GLY A 23 35.86 -9.96 7.48
CA GLY A 23 37.27 -10.34 7.44
C GLY A 23 38.01 -9.99 8.74
N ALA A 24 37.74 -8.82 9.32
CA ALA A 24 38.32 -8.43 10.61
C ALA A 24 37.79 -9.24 11.78
N MET A 25 36.52 -9.67 11.75
CA MET A 25 35.92 -10.56 12.76
C MET A 25 36.56 -11.93 12.73
N GLU A 26 36.96 -12.45 11.56
CA GLU A 26 37.71 -13.71 11.45
C GLU A 26 39.05 -13.64 12.15
N ILE A 27 39.73 -12.50 12.09
CA ILE A 27 40.95 -12.20 12.84
C ILE A 27 40.65 -12.05 14.34
N LEU A 28 39.57 -11.36 14.70
CA LEU A 28 39.09 -11.18 16.07
C LEU A 28 38.75 -12.49 16.76
N VAL A 29 38.12 -13.44 16.08
CA VAL A 29 37.80 -14.76 16.63
C VAL A 29 39.05 -15.60 16.90
N LYS A 30 40.13 -15.38 16.17
CA LYS A 30 41.46 -15.97 16.51
C LYS A 30 42.14 -15.30 17.70
N TRP A 31 41.50 -14.30 18.30
CA TRP A 31 42.03 -13.43 19.34
C TRP A 31 41.59 -13.79 20.73
N THR A 32 42.03 -14.85 21.25
CA THR A 32 41.92 -15.12 22.71
C THR A 32 42.95 -14.35 23.54
N ASN A 33 43.90 -13.63 22.94
CA ASN A 33 44.94 -12.92 23.70
C ASN A 33 45.38 -11.58 23.03
N TRP A 34 44.69 -10.47 23.36
CA TRP A 34 45.01 -9.09 22.92
C TRP A 34 46.47 -8.68 23.14
N LYS A 35 47.12 -9.24 24.20
CA LYS A 35 48.51 -8.92 24.55
C LYS A 35 49.57 -9.46 23.57
N ARG A 36 49.22 -10.36 22.66
CA ARG A 36 50.16 -10.97 21.69
C ARG A 36 50.09 -10.37 20.30
N LEU A 37 49.34 -9.28 20.12
CA LEU A 37 49.19 -8.63 18.82
C LEU A 37 50.38 -7.77 18.47
N THR A 38 50.75 -7.83 17.21
CA THR A 38 51.69 -6.87 16.63
C THR A 38 51.04 -5.49 16.50
N ASP A 39 51.82 -4.42 16.40
CA ASP A 39 51.30 -3.06 16.23
C ASP A 39 50.55 -2.90 14.89
N GLU A 40 50.88 -3.69 13.87
CA GLU A 40 50.18 -3.74 12.59
C GLU A 40 48.79 -4.35 12.73
N ASP A 41 48.66 -5.44 13.49
CA ASP A 41 47.36 -6.09 13.76
C ASP A 41 46.44 -5.13 14.53
N ARG A 42 46.96 -4.38 15.50
CA ARG A 42 46.18 -3.39 16.25
C ARG A 42 45.64 -2.26 15.37
N LYS A 43 46.47 -1.76 14.43
CA LYS A 43 46.05 -0.75 13.45
C LYS A 43 44.97 -1.28 12.52
N MET A 44 45.08 -2.52 12.08
CA MET A 44 44.09 -3.16 11.20
C MET A 44 42.75 -3.30 11.89
N VAL A 45 42.73 -3.68 13.16
CA VAL A 45 41.51 -3.78 13.96
C VAL A 45 40.88 -2.42 14.22
N ALA A 46 41.67 -1.43 14.59
CA ALA A 46 41.17 -0.09 14.80
C ALA A 46 40.53 0.47 13.51
N SER A 47 41.14 0.22 12.35
CA SER A 47 40.55 0.61 11.07
C SER A 47 39.27 -0.15 10.74
N ALA A 48 39.20 -1.45 11.04
CA ALA A 48 38.01 -2.26 10.85
C ALA A 48 36.84 -1.80 11.73
N ILE A 49 37.11 -1.46 12.99
CA ILE A 49 36.11 -0.87 13.90
C ILE A 49 35.63 0.48 13.37
N GLY A 50 36.54 1.34 12.91
CA GLY A 50 36.21 2.62 12.31
C GLY A 50 35.29 2.48 11.09
N LEU A 51 35.62 1.57 10.18
CA LEU A 51 34.80 1.27 9.00
C LEU A 51 33.42 0.70 9.38
N PHE A 52 33.34 -0.13 10.41
CA PHE A 52 32.07 -0.65 10.90
C PHE A 52 31.17 0.47 11.45
N LEU A 53 31.72 1.38 12.24
CA LEU A 53 30.98 2.54 12.75
C LEU A 53 30.51 3.45 11.60
N LEU A 54 31.34 3.65 10.57
CA LEU A 54 30.96 4.38 9.37
C LEU A 54 29.83 3.67 8.61
N ALA A 55 29.87 2.33 8.53
CA ALA A 55 28.79 1.55 7.90
C ALA A 55 27.47 1.72 8.65
N ILE A 56 27.47 1.59 9.98
CA ILE A 56 26.26 1.82 10.81
C ILE A 56 25.75 3.25 10.61
N GLY A 57 26.65 4.26 10.68
CA GLY A 57 26.29 5.65 10.46
C GLY A 57 25.68 5.89 9.07
N SER A 58 26.21 5.25 8.02
CA SER A 58 25.70 5.36 6.65
C SER A 58 24.33 4.71 6.48
N VAL A 59 24.08 3.55 7.11
CA VAL A 59 22.74 2.91 7.13
C VAL A 59 21.73 3.80 7.81
N PHE A 60 22.09 4.36 8.97
CA PHE A 60 21.21 5.25 9.72
C PHE A 60 20.92 6.54 8.93
N ALA A 61 21.93 7.15 8.33
CA ALA A 61 21.77 8.33 7.50
C ALA A 61 20.89 8.04 6.28
N ASN A 62 21.12 6.90 5.60
CA ASN A 62 20.32 6.47 4.45
C ASN A 62 18.84 6.29 4.82
N TYR A 63 18.56 5.61 5.92
CA TYR A 63 17.20 5.46 6.43
C TYR A 63 16.57 6.82 6.74
N HIS A 64 17.26 7.67 7.48
CA HIS A 64 16.67 8.92 7.99
C HIS A 64 16.47 9.97 6.89
N PHE A 65 17.44 10.11 5.99
CA PHE A 65 17.42 11.18 4.97
C PHE A 65 16.81 10.75 3.62
N ILE A 66 16.76 9.46 3.32
CA ILE A 66 16.28 8.97 2.03
C ILE A 66 15.02 8.14 2.20
N VAL A 67 15.07 7.07 3.00
CA VAL A 67 13.99 6.08 3.08
C VAL A 67 12.76 6.64 3.82
N LYS A 68 12.95 7.21 4.99
CA LYS A 68 11.87 7.76 5.81
C LYS A 68 11.05 8.86 5.10
N PRO A 69 11.67 9.87 4.44
CA PRO A 69 10.90 10.87 3.68
C PRO A 69 10.11 10.28 2.52
N VAL A 70 10.67 9.27 1.81
CA VAL A 70 9.97 8.59 0.71
C VAL A 70 8.76 7.84 1.22
N ILE A 71 8.90 7.09 2.31
CA ILE A 71 7.78 6.37 2.93
C ILE A 71 6.71 7.35 3.41
N ASN A 72 7.10 8.44 4.09
CA ASN A 72 6.15 9.44 4.58
C ASN A 72 5.38 10.12 3.44
N ASN A 73 6.06 10.48 2.35
CA ASN A 73 5.40 11.06 1.18
C ASN A 73 4.42 10.07 0.54
N TRP A 74 4.82 8.82 0.39
CA TRP A 74 3.96 7.78 -0.16
C TRP A 74 2.70 7.53 0.70
N HIS A 75 2.87 7.52 2.04
CA HIS A 75 1.73 7.45 2.95
C HIS A 75 0.82 8.68 2.85
N ALA A 76 1.41 9.87 2.77
CA ALA A 76 0.63 11.10 2.62
C ALA A 76 -0.14 11.14 1.30
N GLU A 77 0.47 10.69 0.19
CA GLU A 77 -0.21 10.57 -1.10
C GLU A 77 -1.37 9.58 -1.06
N LYS A 78 -1.17 8.39 -0.45
CA LYS A 78 -2.24 7.40 -0.29
C LYS A 78 -3.40 7.93 0.56
N VAL A 79 -3.10 8.59 1.67
CA VAL A 79 -4.14 9.19 2.53
C VAL A 79 -4.90 10.28 1.78
N ALA A 80 -4.18 11.12 1.00
CA ALA A 80 -4.83 12.17 0.19
C ALA A 80 -5.71 11.56 -0.91
N GLN A 81 -5.25 10.50 -1.60
CA GLN A 81 -6.04 9.79 -2.61
C GLN A 81 -7.29 9.16 -2.00
N GLN A 82 -7.14 8.49 -0.85
CA GLN A 82 -8.28 7.88 -0.15
C GLN A 82 -9.31 8.94 0.27
N LYS A 83 -8.85 10.06 0.82
CA LYS A 83 -9.73 11.15 1.21
C LYS A 83 -10.48 11.75 0.01
N ALA A 84 -9.79 11.97 -1.11
CA ALA A 84 -10.42 12.45 -2.34
C ALA A 84 -11.45 11.46 -2.89
N TYR A 85 -11.16 10.15 -2.81
CA TYR A 85 -12.11 9.10 -3.17
C TYR A 85 -13.35 9.12 -2.26
N ASP A 86 -13.16 9.17 -0.95
CA ASP A 86 -14.24 9.18 0.03
C ASP A 86 -15.15 10.44 -0.15
N GLU A 87 -14.55 11.61 -0.40
CA GLU A 87 -15.28 12.85 -0.70
C GLU A 87 -16.10 12.71 -1.99
N HIS A 88 -15.54 12.11 -3.04
CA HIS A 88 -16.23 11.88 -4.30
C HIS A 88 -17.40 10.90 -4.14
N VAL A 89 -17.21 9.78 -3.42
CA VAL A 89 -18.26 8.80 -3.12
C VAL A 89 -19.39 9.45 -2.29
N GLU A 90 -19.06 10.29 -1.32
CA GLU A 90 -20.04 11.02 -0.52
C GLU A 90 -20.84 12.01 -1.39
N GLU A 91 -20.18 12.70 -2.34
CA GLU A 91 -20.85 13.57 -3.31
C GLU A 91 -21.83 12.79 -4.19
N LEU A 92 -21.43 11.61 -4.69
CA LEU A 92 -22.28 10.74 -5.49
C LEU A 92 -23.49 10.25 -4.66
N TYR A 93 -23.25 9.84 -3.42
CA TYR A 93 -24.34 9.43 -2.52
C TYR A 93 -25.32 10.57 -2.26
N ASN A 94 -24.84 11.79 -2.09
CA ASN A 94 -25.69 12.97 -1.85
C ASN A 94 -26.62 13.31 -3.03
N LYS A 95 -26.30 12.85 -4.25
CA LYS A 95 -27.17 12.99 -5.42
C LYS A 95 -28.38 12.06 -5.35
N ILE A 96 -28.23 10.86 -4.80
CA ILE A 96 -29.27 9.83 -4.75
C ILE A 96 -30.04 9.80 -3.43
N LYS A 97 -29.35 9.96 -2.30
CA LYS A 97 -29.88 9.97 -0.92
C LYS A 97 -30.77 8.76 -0.58
N VAL A 98 -30.35 7.58 -1.04
CA VAL A 98 -31.00 6.30 -0.75
C VAL A 98 -30.16 5.54 0.26
N PRO A 99 -30.55 5.46 1.54
CA PRO A 99 -29.71 4.87 2.60
C PRO A 99 -29.26 3.45 2.31
N GLU A 100 -30.13 2.65 1.72
CA GLU A 100 -29.88 1.24 1.41
C GLU A 100 -28.87 1.02 0.30
N LEU A 101 -28.58 2.07 -0.49
CA LEU A 101 -27.55 2.04 -1.53
C LEU A 101 -26.21 2.59 -1.05
N LYS A 102 -26.14 3.23 0.11
CA LYS A 102 -24.96 3.94 0.60
C LYS A 102 -23.71 3.07 0.60
N GLU A 103 -23.81 1.84 1.08
CA GLU A 103 -22.68 0.91 1.18
C GLU A 103 -22.18 0.36 -0.16
N TYR A 104 -22.98 0.54 -1.24
CA TYR A 104 -22.64 0.07 -2.59
C TYR A 104 -22.14 1.19 -3.50
N VAL A 105 -22.30 2.45 -3.11
CA VAL A 105 -21.87 3.61 -3.91
C VAL A 105 -20.36 3.63 -4.03
N ASN A 106 -19.88 3.73 -5.26
CA ASN A 106 -18.49 3.86 -5.61
C ASN A 106 -18.33 4.78 -6.83
N ASP A 107 -17.11 5.02 -7.28
CA ASP A 107 -16.79 5.89 -8.42
C ASP A 107 -17.31 5.36 -9.77
N GLY A 108 -17.65 4.07 -9.86
CA GLY A 108 -18.28 3.44 -11.04
C GLY A 108 -19.79 3.61 -11.10
N MET A 109 -20.42 4.30 -10.14
CA MET A 109 -21.85 4.52 -10.13
C MET A 109 -22.28 5.42 -11.29
N GLN A 110 -23.34 5.00 -11.99
CA GLN A 110 -23.98 5.77 -13.07
C GLN A 110 -25.40 6.18 -12.67
N ILE A 111 -25.77 7.39 -12.99
CA ILE A 111 -27.10 7.94 -12.73
C ILE A 111 -27.72 8.29 -14.07
N GLU A 112 -28.84 7.66 -14.39
CA GLU A 112 -29.58 7.83 -15.64
C GLU A 112 -30.99 8.37 -15.37
N ASP A 113 -31.71 8.73 -16.42
CA ASP A 113 -33.11 9.17 -16.38
C ASP A 113 -33.37 10.31 -15.38
N ASN A 114 -32.48 11.31 -15.35
CA ASN A 114 -32.58 12.44 -14.43
C ASN A 114 -32.63 12.01 -12.95
N GLY A 115 -31.86 10.99 -12.57
CA GLY A 115 -31.78 10.50 -11.21
C GLY A 115 -32.77 9.40 -10.84
N LYS A 116 -33.53 8.91 -11.80
CA LYS A 116 -34.53 7.85 -11.55
C LYS A 116 -33.94 6.44 -11.68
N THR A 117 -32.88 6.26 -12.43
CA THR A 117 -32.22 4.97 -12.59
C THR A 117 -30.79 5.08 -12.11
N ILE A 118 -30.38 4.19 -11.22
CA ILE A 118 -29.04 4.11 -10.63
C ILE A 118 -28.44 2.76 -10.96
N ILE A 119 -27.25 2.78 -11.56
CA ILE A 119 -26.49 1.58 -11.89
C ILE A 119 -25.20 1.60 -11.07
N ILE A 120 -24.96 0.55 -10.28
CA ILE A 120 -23.79 0.40 -9.44
C ILE A 120 -23.13 -0.95 -9.75
N PHE A 121 -21.84 -0.94 -10.06
CA PHE A 121 -21.01 -2.14 -10.08
C PHE A 121 -20.32 -2.24 -8.74
N THR A 122 -20.76 -3.16 -7.89
CA THR A 122 -20.25 -3.28 -6.53
C THR A 122 -18.87 -3.94 -6.50
N ASP A 123 -18.12 -3.75 -5.41
CA ASP A 123 -16.90 -4.51 -5.13
C ASP A 123 -17.20 -5.86 -4.44
N ILE A 124 -18.47 -6.28 -4.43
CA ILE A 124 -18.93 -7.48 -3.75
C ILE A 124 -18.97 -8.64 -4.76
N ASN A 125 -18.32 -9.73 -4.40
CA ASN A 125 -18.38 -10.97 -5.17
C ASN A 125 -19.83 -11.45 -5.32
N ALA A 126 -20.23 -11.86 -6.55
CA ALA A 126 -21.59 -12.31 -6.87
C ALA A 126 -21.87 -13.74 -6.41
N SER A 127 -21.58 -14.06 -5.15
CA SER A 127 -22.02 -15.32 -4.54
C SER A 127 -23.54 -15.30 -4.25
N ALA A 128 -24.14 -16.48 -4.17
CA ALA A 128 -25.57 -16.60 -3.84
C ALA A 128 -25.92 -15.95 -2.50
N GLU A 129 -25.03 -16.04 -1.50
CA GLU A 129 -25.22 -15.45 -0.18
C GLU A 129 -25.19 -13.92 -0.27
N ASN A 130 -24.25 -13.35 -1.01
CA ASN A 130 -24.12 -11.90 -1.20
C ASN A 130 -25.32 -11.35 -1.98
N LEU A 131 -25.78 -12.03 -3.04
CA LEU A 131 -26.97 -11.65 -3.79
C LEU A 131 -28.21 -11.57 -2.87
N VAL A 132 -28.42 -12.59 -2.02
CA VAL A 132 -29.53 -12.60 -1.05
C VAL A 132 -29.39 -11.47 -0.04
N SER A 133 -28.17 -11.16 0.41
CA SER A 133 -27.91 -10.08 1.35
C SER A 133 -28.24 -8.71 0.74
N VAL A 134 -27.77 -8.43 -0.46
CA VAL A 134 -28.07 -7.20 -1.23
C VAL A 134 -29.57 -7.09 -1.46
N GLN A 135 -30.23 -8.15 -1.92
CA GLN A 135 -31.67 -8.18 -2.14
C GLN A 135 -32.45 -7.85 -0.86
N ARG A 136 -32.05 -8.45 0.27
CA ARG A 136 -32.69 -8.17 1.57
C ARG A 136 -32.53 -6.71 1.99
N ASN A 137 -31.40 -6.11 1.71
CA ASN A 137 -31.13 -4.70 2.02
C ASN A 137 -31.99 -3.78 1.13
N LEU A 138 -32.00 -4.00 -0.18
CA LEU A 138 -32.78 -3.18 -1.12
C LEU A 138 -34.29 -3.25 -0.88
N ASN A 139 -34.81 -4.42 -0.44
CA ASN A 139 -36.22 -4.60 -0.11
C ASN A 139 -36.69 -3.78 1.09
N LYS A 140 -35.78 -3.23 1.89
CA LYS A 140 -36.14 -2.35 3.02
C LYS A 140 -36.43 -0.92 2.59
N SER A 141 -36.04 -0.56 1.37
CA SER A 141 -36.13 0.83 0.91
C SER A 141 -37.55 1.19 0.48
N ASP A 142 -38.03 2.29 0.99
CA ASP A 142 -39.26 2.92 0.54
C ASP A 142 -39.09 3.76 -0.72
N LYS A 143 -37.84 4.12 -1.08
CA LYS A 143 -37.49 4.95 -2.22
C LYS A 143 -37.25 4.17 -3.51
N ILE A 144 -36.93 2.89 -3.41
CA ILE A 144 -36.72 2.02 -4.56
C ILE A 144 -38.06 1.49 -5.05
N LYS A 145 -38.36 1.72 -6.33
CA LYS A 145 -39.57 1.20 -6.98
C LYS A 145 -39.39 -0.23 -7.43
N SER A 146 -38.26 -0.51 -8.06
CA SER A 146 -37.86 -1.84 -8.53
C SER A 146 -36.34 -1.89 -8.65
N TYR A 147 -35.77 -3.08 -8.66
CA TYR A 147 -34.34 -3.27 -8.89
C TYR A 147 -34.11 -4.57 -9.65
N ASP A 148 -32.97 -4.65 -10.31
CA ASP A 148 -32.42 -5.84 -10.95
C ASP A 148 -31.00 -6.08 -10.40
N LEU A 149 -30.69 -7.36 -10.12
CA LEU A 149 -29.39 -7.81 -9.67
C LEU A 149 -28.79 -8.77 -10.68
N GLN A 150 -27.64 -8.44 -11.21
CA GLN A 150 -26.93 -9.24 -12.19
C GLN A 150 -25.52 -9.60 -11.68
N SER A 151 -25.11 -10.85 -11.91
CA SER A 151 -23.71 -11.23 -11.81
C SER A 151 -22.99 -10.83 -13.08
N VAL A 152 -21.99 -9.97 -12.98
CA VAL A 152 -21.20 -9.50 -14.12
C VAL A 152 -19.77 -9.96 -13.95
N ASP A 153 -19.24 -10.62 -14.97
CA ASP A 153 -17.84 -11.04 -15.01
C ASP A 153 -16.94 -9.84 -15.32
N VAL A 154 -16.07 -9.51 -14.39
CA VAL A 154 -15.06 -8.43 -14.53
C VAL A 154 -13.66 -8.95 -14.83
N SER A 155 -13.53 -10.23 -15.16
CA SER A 155 -12.23 -10.90 -15.41
C SER A 155 -11.38 -10.22 -16.49
N GLN A 156 -12.00 -9.44 -17.38
CA GLN A 156 -11.28 -8.67 -18.41
C GLN A 156 -10.52 -7.43 -17.85
N HIS A 157 -10.82 -7.00 -16.62
CA HIS A 157 -10.28 -5.77 -16.05
C HIS A 157 -9.55 -5.96 -14.71
N THR A 158 -9.65 -7.14 -14.11
CA THR A 158 -9.02 -7.45 -12.83
C THR A 158 -8.15 -8.71 -12.91
N LYS A 159 -7.13 -8.76 -12.05
CA LYS A 159 -6.22 -9.90 -11.88
C LYS A 159 -6.91 -11.16 -11.33
N TYR A 160 -8.18 -11.05 -10.96
CA TYR A 160 -9.00 -12.07 -10.32
C TYR A 160 -10.20 -12.36 -11.20
N ASN A 161 -10.42 -13.64 -11.51
CA ASN A 161 -11.62 -14.15 -12.20
C ASN A 161 -12.83 -14.11 -11.25
N GLU A 162 -13.22 -12.90 -10.81
CA GLU A 162 -14.34 -12.74 -9.91
C GLU A 162 -15.47 -11.98 -10.61
N SER A 163 -16.67 -12.53 -10.50
CA SER A 163 -17.87 -11.81 -10.90
C SER A 163 -18.34 -10.93 -9.74
N VAL A 164 -18.71 -9.70 -10.04
CA VAL A 164 -19.28 -8.75 -9.10
C VAL A 164 -20.79 -8.58 -9.29
N ILE A 165 -21.46 -8.04 -8.28
CA ILE A 165 -22.90 -7.73 -8.37
C ILE A 165 -23.07 -6.37 -9.06
N LYS A 166 -23.83 -6.35 -10.15
CA LYS A 166 -24.37 -5.14 -10.75
C LYS A 166 -25.76 -4.90 -10.18
N ILE A 167 -25.98 -3.76 -9.57
CA ILE A 167 -27.27 -3.30 -9.07
C ILE A 167 -27.83 -2.28 -10.06
N THR A 168 -29.03 -2.53 -10.58
CA THR A 168 -29.80 -1.51 -11.33
C THR A 168 -31.05 -1.19 -10.49
N ALA A 169 -31.09 -0.03 -9.88
CA ALA A 169 -32.22 0.40 -9.04
C ALA A 169 -33.01 1.52 -9.72
N HIS A 170 -34.34 1.37 -9.76
CA HIS A 170 -35.27 2.41 -10.24
C HIS A 170 -35.93 3.08 -9.04
N LEU A 171 -35.78 4.38 -8.93
CA LEU A 171 -36.36 5.17 -7.85
C LEU A 171 -37.81 5.55 -8.17
N LYS A 172 -38.59 5.85 -7.11
CA LYS A 172 -40.00 6.28 -7.21
C LYS A 172 -40.12 7.71 -7.74
#